data_aceef2a36ac4c909e39e3420c6774460
#
_entry.id   aceef2a36ac4c909e39e3420c6774460
#
_cell.length_a   1.000
_cell.length_b   1.000
_cell.length_c   1.000
_cell.angle_alpha   90.00
_cell.angle_beta   90.00
_cell.angle_gamma   90.00
#
_symmetry.space_group_name_H-M   'P 1'
#
loop_
_entity.id
_entity.type
_entity.pdbx_description
1 polymer ?
#
loop_
_entity_poly.entity_id
_entity_poly.type
_entity_poly.pdbx_seq_one_letter_code
_entity_poly.pdbx_strand_id
1 'polypeptide(L)'
;MTATAALPQLTAVSTNDRATPSLVYRSLLRSIKDGLMVPGAKLPNERELAQQLNTSRTAVRSALAMMERQGLVRRRVGSGTFLTEDAHDVFGRMDQTDIGDHEAVPSFAEIVEGRLLFEPAMMHLVVRRVEESEIAEMRRLLEAILDAPTWEDFKESIYALHRQIFSATKNKFLEQIMGSILEDRRAVLFDGRDTDRPAPDLVRQQSHKELRAIVDAIADRNGKRAEKLVSDPLLRTLATINIWR
;
A
#
# COMPACT_ATOMS: atom_id res chain seq x y z
N MET A 1 -24.94 22.97 25.41
CA MET A 1 -24.38 23.48 24.15
C MET A 1 -23.00 22.86 24.03
N THR A 2 -22.90 21.72 23.33
CA THR A 2 -21.62 21.00 23.11
C THR A 2 -20.95 21.61 21.87
N ALA A 3 -19.86 22.32 22.10
CA ALA A 3 -19.03 22.86 21.05
C ALA A 3 -18.50 21.71 20.19
N THR A 4 -18.90 21.70 18.93
CA THR A 4 -18.23 20.90 17.90
C THR A 4 -16.89 21.54 17.68
N ALA A 5 -15.83 20.96 18.24
CA ALA A 5 -14.46 21.41 17.97
C ALA A 5 -14.23 21.23 16.46
N ALA A 6 -13.97 22.35 15.79
CA ALA A 6 -13.46 22.32 14.43
C ALA A 6 -12.11 21.57 14.49
N LEU A 7 -12.06 20.38 13.89
CA LEU A 7 -10.79 19.67 13.73
C LEU A 7 -9.86 20.56 12.91
N PRO A 8 -8.63 20.77 13.38
CA PRO A 8 -7.60 21.35 12.52
C PRO A 8 -7.53 20.47 11.27
N GLN A 9 -7.28 21.09 10.14
CA GLN A 9 -7.20 20.40 8.86
C GLN A 9 -6.22 19.23 9.02
N LEU A 10 -6.76 18.01 9.08
CA LEU A 10 -5.94 16.81 8.98
C LEU A 10 -5.08 17.02 7.75
N THR A 11 -3.77 16.97 7.90
CA THR A 11 -2.82 17.16 6.81
C THR A 11 -3.29 16.29 5.66
N ALA A 12 -3.81 16.93 4.62
CA ALA A 12 -4.40 16.26 3.49
C ALA A 12 -3.35 15.31 2.93
N VAL A 13 -3.64 14.03 2.94
CA VAL A 13 -2.96 13.08 2.08
C VAL A 13 -3.11 13.66 0.68
N SER A 14 -2.00 13.81 -0.02
CA SER A 14 -1.89 14.43 -1.35
C SER A 14 -3.10 14.10 -2.23
N THR A 15 -3.62 15.09 -2.92
CA THR A 15 -4.98 15.21 -3.46
C THR A 15 -5.38 14.19 -4.55
N ASN A 16 -4.63 13.12 -4.79
CA ASN A 16 -4.92 12.22 -5.91
C ASN A 16 -4.95 10.70 -5.60
N ASP A 17 -4.82 10.28 -4.34
CA ASP A 17 -4.89 8.87 -3.98
C ASP A 17 -6.03 8.59 -3.00
N ARG A 18 -6.87 7.60 -3.28
CA ARG A 18 -7.80 7.04 -2.29
C ARG A 18 -6.97 6.38 -1.20
N ALA A 19 -6.81 7.07 -0.08
CA ALA A 19 -6.02 6.57 1.03
C ALA A 19 -6.49 5.18 1.49
N THR A 20 -5.54 4.26 1.63
CA THR A 20 -5.79 2.90 2.14
C THR A 20 -6.21 2.93 3.62
N PRO A 21 -6.81 1.86 4.17
CA PRO A 21 -7.10 1.77 5.60
C PRO A 21 -5.89 2.05 6.50
N SER A 22 -4.70 1.61 6.11
CA SER A 22 -3.45 1.84 6.86
C SER A 22 -3.02 3.30 6.84
N LEU A 23 -3.16 4.00 5.71
CA LEU A 23 -2.89 5.43 5.60
C LEU A 23 -3.87 6.26 6.42
N VAL A 24 -5.16 5.92 6.38
CA VAL A 24 -6.19 6.55 7.22
C VAL A 24 -5.87 6.36 8.69
N TYR A 25 -5.54 5.14 9.10
CA TYR A 25 -5.17 4.80 10.46
C TYR A 25 -3.96 5.63 10.93
N ARG A 26 -2.87 5.67 10.16
CA ARG A 26 -1.66 6.46 10.45
C ARG A 26 -1.96 7.97 10.55
N SER A 27 -2.76 8.51 9.63
CA SER A 27 -3.16 9.93 9.67
C SER A 27 -3.92 10.27 10.96
N LEU A 28 -4.82 9.40 11.40
CA LEU A 28 -5.57 9.59 12.64
C LEU A 28 -4.66 9.45 13.86
N LEU A 29 -3.73 8.49 13.89
CA LEU A 29 -2.72 8.36 14.95
C LEU A 29 -1.84 9.60 15.06
N ARG A 30 -1.38 10.13 13.92
CA ARG A 30 -0.60 11.37 13.89
C ARG A 30 -1.37 12.53 14.48
N SER A 31 -2.65 12.67 14.18
CA SER A 31 -3.49 13.71 14.75
C SER A 31 -3.66 13.59 16.28
N ILE A 32 -3.64 12.36 16.82
CA ILE A 32 -3.61 12.12 18.27
C ILE A 32 -2.25 12.54 18.83
N LYS A 33 -1.14 12.11 18.20
CA LYS A 33 0.23 12.45 18.60
C LYS A 33 0.46 13.96 18.65
N ASP A 34 0.03 14.67 17.59
CA ASP A 34 0.20 16.10 17.45
C ASP A 34 -0.74 16.91 18.38
N GLY A 35 -1.53 16.24 19.22
CA GLY A 35 -2.48 16.88 20.14
C GLY A 35 -3.67 17.56 19.43
N LEU A 36 -3.87 17.26 18.15
CA LEU A 36 -4.95 17.84 17.35
C LEU A 36 -6.31 17.24 17.69
N MET A 37 -6.31 16.07 18.35
CA MET A 37 -7.50 15.39 18.86
C MET A 37 -7.46 15.35 20.39
N VAL A 38 -8.46 15.94 21.02
CA VAL A 38 -8.58 15.99 22.47
C VAL A 38 -9.22 14.71 22.99
N PRO A 39 -8.72 14.10 24.06
CA PRO A 39 -9.37 12.95 24.72
C PRO A 39 -10.88 13.22 24.97
N GLY A 40 -11.69 12.20 24.77
CA GLY A 40 -13.15 12.31 24.87
C GLY A 40 -13.84 13.02 23.69
N ALA A 41 -13.12 13.63 22.76
CA ALA A 41 -13.70 14.35 21.65
C ALA A 41 -14.42 13.40 20.67
N LYS A 42 -15.52 13.90 20.09
CA LYS A 42 -16.24 13.20 19.04
C LYS A 42 -15.48 13.35 17.71
N LEU A 43 -15.18 12.24 17.07
CA LEU A 43 -14.62 12.22 15.72
C LEU A 43 -15.70 12.60 14.68
N PRO A 44 -15.28 13.17 13.53
CA PRO A 44 -16.16 13.30 12.38
C PRO A 44 -16.73 11.94 11.98
N ASN A 45 -17.92 11.94 11.39
CA ASN A 45 -18.51 10.68 10.93
C ASN A 45 -17.71 10.07 9.74
N GLU A 46 -17.95 8.78 9.45
CA GLU A 46 -17.21 8.05 8.39
C GLU A 46 -17.27 8.77 7.02
N ARG A 47 -18.37 9.47 6.72
CA ARG A 47 -18.53 10.22 5.47
C ARG A 47 -17.65 11.47 5.46
N GLU A 48 -17.63 12.20 6.56
CA GLU A 48 -16.82 13.41 6.72
C GLU A 48 -15.33 13.07 6.69
N LEU A 49 -14.90 12.03 7.43
CA LEU A 49 -13.52 11.54 7.39
C LEU A 49 -13.11 11.08 5.98
N ALA A 50 -14.00 10.38 5.27
CA ALA A 50 -13.73 9.95 3.92
C ALA A 50 -13.54 11.13 2.95
N GLN A 51 -14.29 12.20 3.11
CA GLN A 51 -14.14 13.45 2.34
C GLN A 51 -12.84 14.19 2.71
N GLN A 52 -12.55 14.34 4.01
CA GLN A 52 -11.36 15.07 4.48
C GLN A 52 -10.06 14.37 4.08
N LEU A 53 -10.06 13.03 4.07
CA LEU A 53 -8.88 12.21 3.77
C LEU A 53 -8.86 11.71 2.32
N ASN A 54 -9.76 12.21 1.46
CA ASN A 54 -9.89 11.80 0.06
C ASN A 54 -9.86 10.27 -0.13
N THR A 55 -10.71 9.55 0.61
CA THR A 55 -10.71 8.08 0.65
C THR A 55 -12.11 7.47 0.61
N SER A 56 -12.19 6.14 0.56
CA SER A 56 -13.46 5.42 0.65
C SER A 56 -13.96 5.32 2.09
N ARG A 57 -15.29 5.33 2.29
CA ARG A 57 -15.91 5.06 3.60
C ARG A 57 -15.50 3.70 4.17
N THR A 58 -15.25 2.71 3.31
CA THR A 58 -14.78 1.38 3.72
C THR A 58 -13.39 1.45 4.34
N ALA A 59 -12.46 2.22 3.75
CA ALA A 59 -11.12 2.41 4.29
C ALA A 59 -11.17 3.09 5.68
N VAL A 60 -11.99 4.14 5.82
CA VAL A 60 -12.22 4.82 7.11
C VAL A 60 -12.78 3.85 8.14
N ARG A 61 -13.80 3.07 7.78
CA ARG A 61 -14.41 2.09 8.70
C ARG A 61 -13.41 1.05 9.18
N SER A 62 -12.55 0.56 8.29
CA SER A 62 -11.49 -0.39 8.64
C SER A 62 -10.46 0.23 9.57
N ALA A 63 -10.01 1.46 9.30
CA ALA A 63 -9.09 2.20 10.16
C ALA A 63 -9.67 2.44 11.56
N LEU A 64 -10.93 2.92 11.65
CA LEU A 64 -11.60 3.12 12.93
C LEU A 64 -11.81 1.82 13.71
N ALA A 65 -12.05 0.69 13.02
CA ALA A 65 -12.14 -0.62 13.67
C ALA A 65 -10.77 -1.09 14.22
N MET A 66 -9.66 -0.73 13.58
CA MET A 66 -8.31 -0.96 14.12
C MET A 66 -8.07 -0.13 15.37
N MET A 67 -8.39 1.17 15.34
CA MET A 67 -8.26 2.05 16.50
C MET A 67 -9.14 1.62 17.68
N GLU A 68 -10.33 1.09 17.41
CA GLU A 68 -11.24 0.59 18.44
C GLU A 68 -10.69 -0.67 19.13
N ARG A 69 -10.11 -1.60 18.38
CA ARG A 69 -9.43 -2.79 18.94
C ARG A 69 -8.25 -2.43 19.84
N GLN A 70 -7.58 -1.32 19.57
CA GLN A 70 -6.45 -0.83 20.35
C GLN A 70 -6.88 0.07 21.52
N GLY A 71 -8.18 0.34 21.67
CA GLY A 71 -8.70 1.16 22.75
C GLY A 71 -8.55 2.67 22.54
N LEU A 72 -8.12 3.12 21.37
CA LEU A 72 -7.94 4.54 21.05
C LEU A 72 -9.27 5.26 20.80
N VAL A 73 -10.24 4.57 20.25
CA VAL A 73 -11.58 5.12 20.01
C VAL A 73 -12.66 4.18 20.53
N ARG A 74 -13.82 4.73 20.81
CA ARG A 74 -15.02 3.99 21.22
C ARG A 74 -16.21 4.40 20.37
N ARG A 75 -16.93 3.43 19.82
CA ARG A 75 -18.18 3.66 19.10
C ARG A 75 -19.35 3.64 20.09
N ARG A 76 -20.25 4.63 19.97
CA ARG A 76 -21.52 4.69 20.69
C ARG A 76 -22.65 4.65 19.69
N VAL A 77 -23.50 3.63 19.76
CA VAL A 77 -24.64 3.45 18.85
C VAL A 77 -25.50 4.71 18.85
N GLY A 78 -25.80 5.23 17.68
CA GLY A 78 -26.62 6.46 17.51
C GLY A 78 -25.88 7.77 17.85
N SER A 79 -24.70 7.72 18.49
CA SER A 79 -23.97 8.93 18.96
C SER A 79 -22.71 9.22 18.16
N GLY A 80 -22.06 8.20 17.57
CA GLY A 80 -20.86 8.33 16.78
C GLY A 80 -19.63 7.67 17.40
N THR A 81 -18.44 8.03 16.90
CA THR A 81 -17.14 7.57 17.37
C THR A 81 -16.48 8.66 18.19
N PHE A 82 -15.87 8.29 19.30
CA PHE A 82 -15.24 9.20 20.25
C PHE A 82 -13.80 8.73 20.54
N LEU A 83 -12.86 9.67 20.66
CA LEU A 83 -11.56 9.37 21.22
C LEU A 83 -11.73 8.94 22.68
N THR A 84 -11.01 7.91 23.16
CA THR A 84 -11.08 7.52 24.57
C THR A 84 -10.38 8.55 25.46
N GLU A 85 -10.76 8.62 26.73
CA GLU A 85 -10.16 9.56 27.68
C GLU A 85 -8.68 9.27 27.90
N ASP A 86 -8.30 8.00 27.82
CA ASP A 86 -6.95 7.47 27.98
C ASP A 86 -6.21 7.27 26.63
N ALA A 87 -6.74 7.80 25.53
CA ALA A 87 -6.17 7.59 24.20
C ALA A 87 -4.70 8.00 24.11
N HIS A 88 -4.27 9.09 24.76
CA HIS A 88 -2.87 9.50 24.79
C HIS A 88 -2.00 8.55 25.62
N ASP A 89 -2.54 8.00 26.73
CA ASP A 89 -1.82 7.01 27.55
C ASP A 89 -1.75 5.66 26.84
N VAL A 90 -2.84 5.27 26.14
CA VAL A 90 -2.87 4.08 25.29
C VAL A 90 -1.86 4.25 24.17
N PHE A 91 -1.86 5.39 23.49
CA PHE A 91 -0.90 5.73 22.46
C PHE A 91 0.55 5.71 23.00
N GLY A 92 0.81 6.27 24.17
CA GLY A 92 2.13 6.25 24.81
C GLY A 92 2.59 4.86 25.28
N ARG A 93 1.64 3.94 25.54
CA ARG A 93 1.90 2.53 25.92
C ARG A 93 1.90 1.58 24.72
N MET A 94 1.31 1.98 23.60
CA MET A 94 1.53 1.31 22.33
C MET A 94 3.01 1.43 22.08
N ASP A 95 3.70 0.35 22.46
CA ASP A 95 5.15 0.29 22.52
C ASP A 95 5.74 0.94 21.27
N GLN A 96 6.81 1.71 21.46
CA GLN A 96 7.57 2.28 20.36
C GLN A 96 8.02 1.20 19.36
N THR A 97 7.83 -0.08 19.68
CA THR A 97 7.93 -1.22 18.75
C THR A 97 6.68 -1.43 17.88
N ASP A 98 5.46 -1.07 18.34
CA ASP A 98 4.23 -1.10 17.51
C ASP A 98 3.99 0.23 16.78
N ILE A 99 4.59 1.30 17.30
CA ILE A 99 4.66 2.64 16.69
C ILE A 99 6.15 2.98 16.45
N GLY A 100 7.02 2.00 16.65
CA GLY A 100 8.45 2.12 16.57
C GLY A 100 8.85 2.70 15.24
N ASP A 101 9.59 3.80 15.27
CA ASP A 101 10.26 4.53 14.17
C ASP A 101 9.66 4.40 12.75
N HIS A 102 8.43 3.85 12.64
CA HIS A 102 7.60 3.82 11.44
C HIS A 102 6.98 5.20 11.13
N GLU A 103 7.52 6.27 11.69
CA GLU A 103 7.32 7.62 11.17
C GLU A 103 7.99 7.80 9.81
N ALA A 104 8.93 6.98 9.48
CA ALA A 104 9.48 6.92 8.15
C ALA A 104 8.62 5.98 7.30
N VAL A 105 7.82 6.53 6.40
CA VAL A 105 7.42 5.78 5.20
C VAL A 105 8.70 5.10 4.72
N PRO A 106 8.71 3.75 4.55
CA PRO A 106 9.93 3.08 4.17
C PRO A 106 10.51 3.76 2.93
N SER A 107 11.78 4.05 2.96
CA SER A 107 12.46 4.63 1.82
C SER A 107 12.32 3.71 0.60
N PHE A 108 12.40 4.26 -0.58
CA PHE A 108 12.36 3.45 -1.80
C PHE A 108 13.42 2.33 -1.79
N ALA A 109 14.60 2.58 -1.20
CA ALA A 109 15.65 1.58 -1.04
C ALA A 109 15.21 0.42 -0.14
N GLU A 110 14.65 0.71 1.03
CA GLU A 110 14.16 -0.32 1.97
C GLU A 110 13.05 -1.17 1.37
N ILE A 111 12.13 -0.54 0.61
CA ILE A 111 11.10 -1.28 -0.12
C ILE A 111 11.73 -2.23 -1.14
N VAL A 112 12.74 -1.77 -1.91
CA VAL A 112 13.41 -2.60 -2.92
C VAL A 112 14.21 -3.73 -2.27
N GLU A 113 14.87 -3.48 -1.14
CA GLU A 113 15.55 -4.51 -0.33
C GLU A 113 14.57 -5.58 0.17
N GLY A 114 13.44 -5.16 0.75
CA GLY A 114 12.39 -6.08 1.19
C GLY A 114 11.87 -6.94 0.03
N ARG A 115 11.60 -6.34 -1.13
CA ARG A 115 11.16 -7.05 -2.33
C ARG A 115 12.19 -8.08 -2.80
N LEU A 116 13.49 -7.73 -2.78
CA LEU A 116 14.57 -8.63 -3.18
C LEU A 116 14.66 -9.87 -2.28
N LEU A 117 14.32 -9.75 -1.01
CA LEU A 117 14.31 -10.88 -0.08
C LEU A 117 13.11 -11.80 -0.27
N PHE A 118 11.93 -11.26 -0.62
CA PHE A 118 10.69 -12.02 -0.67
C PHE A 118 10.28 -12.47 -2.08
N GLU A 119 10.27 -11.57 -3.05
CA GLU A 119 9.69 -11.83 -4.37
C GLU A 119 10.36 -12.98 -5.12
N PRO A 120 11.70 -13.05 -5.21
CA PRO A 120 12.38 -14.13 -5.94
C PRO A 120 12.09 -15.51 -5.34
N ALA A 121 12.18 -15.64 -4.02
CA ALA A 121 11.94 -16.90 -3.33
C ALA A 121 10.51 -17.43 -3.53
N MET A 122 9.53 -16.53 -3.65
CA MET A 122 8.13 -16.90 -3.88
C MET A 122 7.89 -17.52 -5.26
N MET A 123 8.75 -17.26 -6.24
CA MET A 123 8.59 -17.78 -7.61
C MET A 123 8.57 -19.30 -7.65
N HIS A 124 9.28 -19.99 -6.76
CA HIS A 124 9.24 -21.46 -6.65
C HIS A 124 7.86 -21.99 -6.21
N LEU A 125 7.13 -21.23 -5.39
CA LEU A 125 5.74 -21.60 -5.03
C LEU A 125 4.78 -21.26 -6.17
N VAL A 126 4.94 -20.11 -6.79
CA VAL A 126 4.11 -19.66 -7.92
C VAL A 126 4.13 -20.70 -9.03
N VAL A 127 5.31 -21.06 -9.54
CA VAL A 127 5.43 -22.00 -10.67
C VAL A 127 4.89 -23.40 -10.38
N ARG A 128 4.85 -23.80 -9.09
CA ARG A 128 4.30 -25.10 -8.67
C ARG A 128 2.79 -25.12 -8.53
N ARG A 129 2.16 -23.97 -8.28
CA ARG A 129 0.76 -23.87 -7.87
C ARG A 129 -0.12 -23.12 -8.87
N VAL A 130 0.49 -22.35 -9.78
CA VAL A 130 -0.25 -21.56 -10.78
C VAL A 130 -1.08 -22.48 -11.67
N GLU A 131 -2.29 -22.04 -12.00
CA GLU A 131 -3.22 -22.70 -12.90
C GLU A 131 -3.20 -22.04 -14.30
N GLU A 132 -3.63 -22.74 -15.33
CA GLU A 132 -3.66 -22.22 -16.71
C GLU A 132 -4.56 -20.99 -16.85
N SER A 133 -5.67 -20.96 -16.12
CA SER A 133 -6.57 -19.80 -16.05
C SER A 133 -5.87 -18.56 -15.47
N GLU A 134 -4.99 -18.74 -14.48
CA GLU A 134 -4.24 -17.66 -13.86
C GLU A 134 -3.13 -17.15 -14.81
N ILE A 135 -2.48 -18.04 -15.55
CA ILE A 135 -1.51 -17.66 -16.59
C ILE A 135 -2.22 -16.84 -17.69
N ALA A 136 -3.41 -17.26 -18.11
CA ALA A 136 -4.20 -16.53 -19.09
C ALA A 136 -4.54 -15.11 -18.58
N GLU A 137 -4.91 -14.97 -17.29
CA GLU A 137 -5.18 -13.68 -16.67
C GLU A 137 -3.91 -12.82 -16.56
N MET A 138 -2.76 -13.40 -16.19
CA MET A 138 -1.48 -12.68 -16.20
C MET A 138 -1.14 -12.13 -17.59
N ARG A 139 -1.39 -12.90 -18.65
CA ARG A 139 -1.18 -12.44 -20.03
C ARG A 139 -2.12 -11.31 -20.40
N ARG A 140 -3.39 -11.37 -19.99
CA ARG A 140 -4.34 -10.28 -20.20
C ARG A 140 -3.90 -8.99 -19.49
N LEU A 141 -3.41 -9.09 -18.25
CA LEU A 141 -2.92 -7.96 -17.49
C LEU A 141 -1.64 -7.33 -18.09
N LEU A 142 -0.81 -8.13 -18.76
CA LEU A 142 0.36 -7.62 -19.48
C LEU A 142 -0.03 -6.64 -20.59
N GLU A 143 -1.07 -6.93 -21.36
CA GLU A 143 -1.50 -6.04 -22.45
C GLU A 143 -1.99 -4.68 -21.91
N ALA A 144 -2.66 -4.67 -20.75
CA ALA A 144 -3.11 -3.45 -20.11
C ALA A 144 -1.97 -2.48 -19.76
N ILE A 145 -0.74 -2.97 -19.58
CA ILE A 145 0.45 -2.14 -19.31
C ILE A 145 0.80 -1.25 -20.53
N LEU A 146 0.63 -1.75 -21.75
CA LEU A 146 0.90 -1.01 -22.97
C LEU A 146 -0.19 0.01 -23.29
N ASP A 147 -1.44 -0.32 -22.96
CA ASP A 147 -2.62 0.48 -23.29
C ASP A 147 -2.94 1.55 -22.21
N ALA A 148 -2.19 1.60 -21.13
CA ALA A 148 -2.45 2.50 -20.00
C ALA A 148 -2.38 3.98 -20.44
N PRO A 149 -3.47 4.78 -20.30
CA PRO A 149 -3.53 6.14 -20.81
C PRO A 149 -2.74 7.14 -19.94
N THR A 150 -2.59 6.85 -18.64
CA THR A 150 -1.88 7.72 -17.70
C THR A 150 -0.74 6.98 -17.00
N TRP A 151 0.13 7.73 -16.32
CA TRP A 151 1.16 7.14 -15.47
C TRP A 151 0.57 6.33 -14.33
N GLU A 152 -0.55 6.79 -13.75
CA GLU A 152 -1.27 6.09 -12.69
C GLU A 152 -1.81 4.75 -13.20
N ASP A 153 -2.54 4.74 -14.33
CA ASP A 153 -3.09 3.51 -14.92
C ASP A 153 -1.98 2.51 -15.27
N PHE A 154 -0.85 3.01 -15.78
CA PHE A 154 0.33 2.18 -16.05
C PHE A 154 0.84 1.49 -14.77
N LYS A 155 0.97 2.23 -13.67
CA LYS A 155 1.42 1.67 -12.38
C LYS A 155 0.39 0.72 -11.80
N GLU A 156 -0.89 1.05 -11.86
CA GLU A 156 -1.97 0.16 -11.39
C GLU A 156 -2.00 -1.15 -12.18
N SER A 157 -1.76 -1.10 -13.49
CA SER A 157 -1.66 -2.31 -14.32
C SER A 157 -0.49 -3.20 -13.87
N ILE A 158 0.67 -2.61 -13.58
CA ILE A 158 1.82 -3.33 -13.02
C ILE A 158 1.48 -3.94 -11.65
N TYR A 159 0.83 -3.18 -10.75
CA TYR A 159 0.44 -3.70 -9.43
C TYR A 159 -0.60 -4.80 -9.52
N ALA A 160 -1.55 -4.70 -10.45
CA ALA A 160 -2.53 -5.75 -10.70
C ALA A 160 -1.86 -7.06 -11.14
N LEU A 161 -0.88 -6.98 -12.04
CA LEU A 161 -0.11 -8.15 -12.47
C LEU A 161 0.71 -8.75 -11.32
N HIS A 162 1.38 -7.93 -10.49
CA HIS A 162 2.10 -8.45 -9.32
C HIS A 162 1.15 -9.15 -8.34
N ARG A 163 0.00 -8.56 -8.03
CA ARG A 163 -1.01 -9.22 -7.19
C ARG A 163 -1.45 -10.56 -7.77
N GLN A 164 -1.68 -10.63 -9.07
CA GLN A 164 -2.06 -11.88 -9.74
C GLN A 164 -0.95 -12.93 -9.66
N ILE A 165 0.31 -12.56 -9.86
CA ILE A 165 1.46 -13.47 -9.72
C ILE A 165 1.54 -14.02 -8.29
N PHE A 166 1.46 -13.17 -7.27
CA PHE A 166 1.63 -13.61 -5.89
C PHE A 166 0.40 -14.31 -5.31
N SER A 167 -0.81 -14.07 -5.83
CA SER A 167 -1.99 -14.86 -5.47
C SER A 167 -1.86 -16.32 -5.89
N ALA A 168 -1.12 -16.60 -6.97
CA ALA A 168 -0.83 -17.96 -7.42
C ALA A 168 0.06 -18.75 -6.45
N THR A 169 0.63 -18.12 -5.42
CA THR A 169 1.26 -18.84 -4.29
C THR A 169 0.24 -19.67 -3.51
N LYS A 170 -1.07 -19.35 -3.60
CA LYS A 170 -2.16 -19.94 -2.81
C LYS A 170 -1.87 -19.89 -1.29
N ASN A 171 -1.17 -18.86 -0.85
CA ASN A 171 -0.80 -18.64 0.53
C ASN A 171 -1.23 -17.24 0.99
N LYS A 172 -2.30 -17.18 1.77
CA LYS A 172 -2.89 -15.92 2.25
C LYS A 172 -1.94 -15.04 3.06
N PHE A 173 -1.03 -15.66 3.80
CA PHE A 173 -0.02 -14.91 4.55
C PHE A 173 0.97 -14.18 3.63
N LEU A 174 1.48 -14.87 2.60
CA LEU A 174 2.36 -14.27 1.59
C LEU A 174 1.63 -13.20 0.76
N GLU A 175 0.38 -13.43 0.40
CA GLU A 175 -0.47 -12.45 -0.29
C GLU A 175 -0.62 -11.16 0.54
N GLN A 176 -0.80 -11.27 1.86
CA GLN A 176 -0.90 -10.12 2.76
C GLN A 176 0.41 -9.33 2.84
N ILE A 177 1.55 -10.03 3.00
CA ILE A 177 2.87 -9.38 3.00
C ILE A 177 3.10 -8.62 1.69
N MET A 178 2.84 -9.26 0.55
CA MET A 178 3.02 -8.62 -0.74
C MET A 178 2.06 -7.45 -0.97
N GLY A 179 0.84 -7.57 -0.46
CA GLY A 179 -0.12 -6.46 -0.44
C GLY A 179 0.45 -5.22 0.25
N SER A 180 0.99 -5.39 1.47
CA SER A 180 1.62 -4.28 2.22
C SER A 180 2.82 -3.68 1.47
N ILE A 181 3.71 -4.51 0.92
CA ILE A 181 4.87 -4.04 0.14
C ILE A 181 4.42 -3.22 -1.09
N LEU A 182 3.38 -3.67 -1.80
CA LEU A 182 2.87 -2.94 -2.96
C LEU A 182 2.19 -1.62 -2.57
N GLU A 183 1.49 -1.57 -1.43
CA GLU A 183 0.89 -0.35 -0.90
C GLU A 183 1.96 0.68 -0.50
N ASP A 184 3.02 0.26 0.20
CA ASP A 184 4.13 1.14 0.58
C ASP A 184 4.87 1.67 -0.66
N ARG A 185 5.11 0.82 -1.66
CA ARG A 185 5.67 1.24 -2.95
C ARG A 185 4.81 2.28 -3.65
N ARG A 186 3.49 2.08 -3.63
CA ARG A 186 2.53 3.02 -4.21
C ARG A 186 2.65 4.39 -3.54
N ALA A 187 2.64 4.43 -2.20
CA ALA A 187 2.75 5.65 -1.43
C ALA A 187 4.03 6.45 -1.77
N VAL A 188 5.18 5.77 -1.87
CA VAL A 188 6.47 6.43 -2.17
C VAL A 188 6.57 6.93 -3.61
N LEU A 189 6.01 6.21 -4.58
CA LEU A 189 6.16 6.56 -6.00
C LEU A 189 5.20 7.65 -6.49
N PHE A 190 4.07 7.84 -5.80
CA PHE A 190 3.06 8.83 -6.18
C PHE A 190 3.17 10.16 -5.41
N ASP A 191 4.13 10.29 -4.49
CA ASP A 191 4.31 11.50 -3.71
C ASP A 191 4.73 12.68 -4.62
N GLY A 192 3.77 13.59 -4.87
CA GLY A 192 3.97 14.88 -5.55
C GLY A 192 4.28 14.83 -7.04
N ARG A 193 4.04 13.74 -7.75
CA ARG A 193 4.26 13.65 -9.21
C ARG A 193 2.99 13.93 -10.01
N ASP A 194 3.17 14.55 -11.17
CA ASP A 194 2.12 14.71 -12.19
C ASP A 194 1.80 13.32 -12.79
N THR A 195 0.74 12.71 -12.29
CA THR A 195 0.32 11.35 -12.66
C THR A 195 -0.62 11.31 -13.86
N ASP A 196 -1.14 12.48 -14.29
CA ASP A 196 -2.11 12.59 -15.38
C ASP A 196 -1.47 12.45 -16.76
N ARG A 197 -0.14 12.48 -16.83
CA ARG A 197 0.58 12.30 -18.10
C ARG A 197 0.81 10.82 -18.41
N PRO A 198 0.81 10.44 -19.69
CA PRO A 198 1.16 9.08 -20.07
C PRO A 198 2.59 8.72 -19.65
N ALA A 199 2.79 7.47 -19.24
CA ALA A 199 4.15 6.95 -19.07
C ALA A 199 4.88 6.96 -20.43
N PRO A 200 6.18 7.36 -20.48
CA PRO A 200 6.94 7.31 -21.72
C PRO A 200 6.91 5.92 -22.37
N ASP A 201 6.76 5.85 -23.69
CA ASP A 201 6.65 4.59 -24.42
C ASP A 201 7.81 3.63 -24.14
N LEU A 202 9.02 4.16 -24.05
CA LEU A 202 10.20 3.36 -23.73
C LEU A 202 10.07 2.68 -22.34
N VAL A 203 9.52 3.38 -21.34
CA VAL A 203 9.31 2.83 -20.00
C VAL A 203 8.23 1.75 -20.02
N ARG A 204 7.12 1.99 -20.76
CA ARG A 204 6.04 1.01 -20.90
C ARG A 204 6.53 -0.27 -21.58
N GLN A 205 7.22 -0.13 -22.71
CA GLN A 205 7.76 -1.25 -23.48
C GLN A 205 8.80 -2.05 -22.67
N GLN A 206 9.71 -1.36 -21.97
CA GLN A 206 10.70 -2.04 -21.14
C GLN A 206 10.06 -2.80 -19.99
N SER A 207 9.10 -2.19 -19.27
CA SER A 207 8.38 -2.85 -18.19
C SER A 207 7.56 -4.04 -18.68
N HIS A 208 6.86 -3.89 -19.81
CA HIS A 208 6.11 -4.98 -20.44
C HIS A 208 7.03 -6.15 -20.81
N LYS A 209 8.18 -5.87 -21.44
CA LYS A 209 9.17 -6.89 -21.83
C LYS A 209 9.70 -7.67 -20.61
N GLU A 210 10.05 -6.97 -19.54
CA GLU A 210 10.58 -7.60 -18.32
C GLU A 210 9.50 -8.46 -17.64
N LEU A 211 8.29 -7.94 -17.48
CA LEU A 211 7.18 -8.65 -16.84
C LEU A 211 6.70 -9.82 -17.70
N ARG A 212 6.67 -9.68 -19.02
CA ARG A 212 6.36 -10.77 -19.94
C ARG A 212 7.34 -11.94 -19.79
N ALA A 213 8.64 -11.65 -19.69
CA ALA A 213 9.63 -12.69 -19.48
C ALA A 213 9.41 -13.47 -18.17
N ILE A 214 8.94 -12.79 -17.11
CA ILE A 214 8.57 -13.43 -15.83
C ILE A 214 7.34 -14.33 -16.04
N VAL A 215 6.28 -13.84 -16.68
CA VAL A 215 5.07 -14.62 -16.96
C VAL A 215 5.37 -15.84 -17.83
N ASP A 216 6.22 -15.70 -18.84
CA ASP A 216 6.66 -16.81 -19.69
C ASP A 216 7.43 -17.86 -18.87
N ALA A 217 8.34 -17.43 -17.98
CA ALA A 217 9.05 -18.35 -17.09
C ALA A 217 8.12 -19.08 -16.09
N ILE A 218 7.06 -18.41 -15.64
CA ILE A 218 6.00 -19.02 -14.81
C ILE A 218 5.21 -20.05 -15.62
N ALA A 219 4.82 -19.73 -16.85
CA ALA A 219 4.11 -20.63 -17.76
C ALA A 219 4.96 -21.88 -18.11
N ASP A 220 6.27 -21.69 -18.30
CA ASP A 220 7.24 -22.77 -18.52
C ASP A 220 7.54 -23.59 -17.25
N ARG A 221 6.90 -23.28 -16.12
CA ARG A 221 7.18 -23.90 -14.81
C ARG A 221 8.65 -23.83 -14.39
N ASN A 222 9.39 -22.83 -14.86
CA ASN A 222 10.82 -22.65 -14.61
C ASN A 222 11.07 -21.67 -13.44
N GLY A 223 11.05 -22.20 -12.21
CA GLY A 223 11.21 -21.42 -10.98
C GLY A 223 12.56 -20.68 -10.91
N LYS A 224 13.67 -21.31 -11.32
CA LYS A 224 15.00 -20.67 -11.31
C LYS A 224 15.07 -19.50 -12.27
N ARG A 225 14.48 -19.64 -13.46
CA ARG A 225 14.41 -18.55 -14.44
C ARG A 225 13.52 -17.42 -13.93
N ALA A 226 12.35 -17.72 -13.36
CA ALA A 226 11.45 -16.74 -12.80
C ALA A 226 12.11 -15.98 -11.62
N GLU A 227 12.76 -16.68 -10.69
CA GLU A 227 13.53 -16.10 -9.59
C GLU A 227 14.57 -15.11 -10.09
N LYS A 228 15.40 -15.50 -11.07
CA LYS A 228 16.41 -14.63 -11.64
C LYS A 228 15.82 -13.38 -12.31
N LEU A 229 14.76 -13.55 -13.10
CA LEU A 229 14.10 -12.44 -13.80
C LEU A 229 13.44 -11.44 -12.83
N VAL A 230 13.03 -11.87 -11.65
CA VAL A 230 12.53 -10.98 -10.58
C VAL A 230 13.69 -10.30 -9.84
N SER A 231 14.79 -11.02 -9.56
CA SER A 231 15.95 -10.50 -8.83
C SER A 231 16.74 -9.44 -9.61
N ASP A 232 17.01 -9.68 -10.88
CA ASP A 232 17.90 -8.85 -11.69
C ASP A 232 17.48 -7.36 -11.76
N PRO A 233 16.20 -7.01 -12.00
CA PRO A 233 15.75 -5.61 -11.97
C PRO A 233 15.87 -4.96 -10.60
N LEU A 234 15.58 -5.70 -9.52
CA LEU A 234 15.67 -5.20 -8.15
C LEU A 234 17.13 -4.91 -7.78
N LEU A 235 18.05 -5.80 -8.13
CA LEU A 235 19.49 -5.60 -7.91
C LEU A 235 20.01 -4.38 -8.70
N ARG A 236 19.61 -4.22 -9.97
CA ARG A 236 19.97 -3.02 -10.75
C ARG A 236 19.46 -1.74 -10.09
N THR A 237 18.24 -1.76 -9.58
CA THR A 237 17.64 -0.61 -8.90
C THR A 237 18.43 -0.26 -7.63
N LEU A 238 18.77 -1.25 -6.78
CA LEU A 238 19.58 -1.04 -5.58
C LEU A 238 20.98 -0.50 -5.92
N ALA A 239 21.62 -1.05 -6.94
CA ALA A 239 22.92 -0.54 -7.38
C ALA A 239 22.86 0.93 -7.78
N THR A 240 21.80 1.35 -8.48
CA THR A 240 21.59 2.74 -8.89
C THR A 240 21.36 3.66 -7.68
N ILE A 241 20.57 3.23 -6.69
CA ILE A 241 20.28 4.01 -5.48
C ILE A 241 21.56 4.20 -4.65
N ASN A 242 22.38 3.16 -4.49
CA ASN A 242 23.59 3.19 -3.67
C ASN A 242 24.74 4.00 -4.30
N ILE A 243 24.70 4.31 -5.60
CA ILE A 243 25.67 5.21 -6.25
C ILE A 243 25.43 6.67 -5.86
N TRP A 244 24.23 7.02 -5.40
CA TRP A 244 23.85 8.39 -5.04
C TRP A 244 23.84 8.65 -3.52
N ARG A 245 24.26 7.69 -2.71
CA ARG A 245 24.54 7.82 -1.27
C ARG A 245 26.03 8.00 -1.03
#